data_5cf6c80d29f3deac9b935e747b615630
#
_entry.id   5cf6c80d29f3deac9b935e747b615630
#
_cell.length_a   1.000
_cell.length_b   1.000
_cell.length_c   1.000
_cell.angle_alpha   90.00
_cell.angle_beta   90.00
_cell.angle_gamma   90.00
#
_symmetry.space_group_name_H-M   'P 1'
#
loop_
_entity.id
_entity.type
_entity.pdbx_description
1 polymer ?
#
loop_
_entity_poly.entity_id
_entity_poly.type
_entity_poly.pdbx_seq_one_letter_code
_entity_poly.pdbx_strand_id
1 'polypeptide(L)'
;DTGAVEMALWSMLGERPVDVFAWESFGEDWVKDTLDQLTDVDATAHVVKEYGTLPDFSKARDDADIIFTWNGTTSGTKVPNADWIVKNPERVVFNDATSAAFAQDIDWAKVDVTTFSWQKILGGEAAHGMLVLSPAAVARLERYTPNRPLPKIFRMVKKGKVDLGIFEGATINTPSMLCVEDYIQSLKWALELGGW
;
A
#
# COMPACT_ATOMS: atom_id res chain seq x y z
N ASP A 1 -2.55 6.37 7.35
CA ASP A 1 -2.22 5.46 6.25
C ASP A 1 -2.53 6.03 4.87
N THR A 2 -3.65 6.72 4.68
CA THR A 2 -4.07 7.31 3.40
C THR A 2 -2.91 7.96 2.65
N GLY A 3 -2.14 8.84 3.31
CA GLY A 3 -1.00 9.50 2.67
C GLY A 3 0.11 8.55 2.21
N ALA A 4 0.30 7.38 2.85
CA ALA A 4 1.28 6.39 2.40
C ALA A 4 0.76 5.63 1.17
N VAL A 5 -0.52 5.28 1.13
CA VAL A 5 -1.16 4.66 -0.03
C VAL A 5 -1.12 5.62 -1.23
N GLU A 6 -1.64 6.85 -1.07
CA GLU A 6 -1.64 7.86 -2.14
C GLU A 6 -0.22 8.17 -2.64
N MET A 7 0.77 8.29 -1.75
CA MET A 7 2.17 8.48 -2.13
C MET A 7 2.62 7.38 -3.10
N ALA A 8 2.29 6.12 -2.81
CA ALA A 8 2.64 4.99 -3.66
C ALA A 8 1.88 5.02 -4.99
N LEU A 9 0.56 5.21 -4.96
CA LEU A 9 -0.28 5.23 -6.17
C LEU A 9 0.12 6.37 -7.11
N TRP A 10 0.23 7.60 -6.59
CA TRP A 10 0.60 8.79 -7.40
C TRP A 10 2.00 8.70 -8.00
N SER A 11 2.93 8.03 -7.30
CA SER A 11 4.31 7.95 -7.75
C SER A 11 4.61 6.81 -8.71
N MET A 12 3.83 5.72 -8.69
CA MET A 12 4.19 4.49 -9.39
C MET A 12 3.20 4.04 -10.46
N LEU A 13 1.91 4.47 -10.41
CA LEU A 13 0.91 4.06 -11.38
C LEU A 13 0.99 4.82 -12.69
N GLY A 14 0.66 4.14 -13.80
CA GLY A 14 0.55 4.70 -15.15
C GLY A 14 1.57 4.16 -16.15
N GLU A 15 2.59 3.42 -15.70
CA GLU A 15 3.47 2.68 -16.62
C GLU A 15 2.76 1.47 -17.24
N ARG A 16 1.81 0.90 -16.50
CA ARG A 16 1.04 -0.29 -16.88
C ARG A 16 -0.45 -0.06 -16.60
N PRO A 17 -1.34 -0.83 -17.24
CA PRO A 17 -2.73 -0.93 -16.78
C PRO A 17 -2.81 -1.35 -15.31
N VAL A 18 -3.93 -1.08 -14.66
CA VAL A 18 -4.13 -1.35 -13.23
C VAL A 18 -5.44 -2.09 -13.01
N ASP A 19 -5.41 -3.16 -12.22
CA ASP A 19 -6.59 -3.83 -11.69
C ASP A 19 -6.75 -3.50 -10.20
N VAL A 20 -7.88 -2.89 -9.83
CA VAL A 20 -8.19 -2.51 -8.44
C VAL A 20 -9.28 -3.41 -7.92
N PHE A 21 -8.99 -4.17 -6.86
CA PHE A 21 -9.95 -5.07 -6.21
C PHE A 21 -10.45 -4.46 -4.90
N ALA A 22 -11.78 -4.32 -4.77
CA ALA A 22 -12.40 -3.75 -3.57
C ALA A 22 -13.67 -4.51 -3.17
N TRP A 23 -13.88 -4.65 -1.85
CA TRP A 23 -15.04 -5.31 -1.26
C TRP A 23 -15.50 -4.67 0.05
N GLU A 24 -15.04 -3.42 0.27
CA GLU A 24 -15.45 -2.62 1.42
C GLU A 24 -15.03 -1.15 1.21
N SER A 25 -15.44 -0.27 2.14
CA SER A 25 -15.37 1.18 1.94
C SER A 25 -13.95 1.72 1.71
N PHE A 26 -12.92 1.21 2.42
CA PHE A 26 -11.55 1.72 2.24
C PHE A 26 -10.98 1.29 0.88
N GLY A 27 -11.22 0.05 0.47
CA GLY A 27 -10.85 -0.39 -0.87
C GLY A 27 -11.58 0.38 -1.98
N GLU A 28 -12.85 0.76 -1.75
CA GLU A 28 -13.58 1.62 -2.70
C GLU A 28 -13.01 3.04 -2.78
N ASP A 29 -12.37 3.55 -1.74
CA ASP A 29 -11.68 4.84 -1.82
C ASP A 29 -10.44 4.74 -2.72
N TRP A 30 -9.69 3.64 -2.68
CA TRP A 30 -8.58 3.40 -3.63
C TRP A 30 -9.08 3.23 -5.08
N VAL A 31 -10.28 2.68 -5.28
CA VAL A 31 -10.93 2.66 -6.60
C VAL A 31 -11.19 4.09 -7.09
N LYS A 32 -11.77 4.96 -6.26
CA LYS A 32 -12.04 6.36 -6.61
C LYS A 32 -10.76 7.12 -6.94
N ASP A 33 -9.72 6.96 -6.12
CA ASP A 33 -8.42 7.58 -6.37
C ASP A 33 -7.86 7.15 -7.73
N THR A 34 -7.91 5.85 -8.01
CA THR A 34 -7.31 5.31 -9.23
C THR A 34 -8.11 5.66 -10.50
N LEU A 35 -9.45 5.65 -10.43
CA LEU A 35 -10.30 5.90 -11.60
C LEU A 35 -10.67 7.37 -11.79
N ASP A 36 -10.89 8.10 -10.70
CA ASP A 36 -11.45 9.46 -10.77
C ASP A 36 -10.36 10.55 -10.63
N GLN A 37 -9.28 10.27 -9.88
CA GLN A 37 -8.21 11.24 -9.64
C GLN A 37 -6.99 11.01 -10.55
N LEU A 38 -6.59 9.75 -10.75
CA LEU A 38 -5.45 9.39 -11.59
C LEU A 38 -5.90 9.17 -13.04
N THR A 39 -6.44 10.22 -13.69
CA THR A 39 -7.08 10.16 -15.02
C THR A 39 -6.12 9.77 -16.17
N ASP A 40 -4.83 9.74 -15.90
CA ASP A 40 -3.78 9.28 -16.84
C ASP A 40 -3.42 7.79 -16.66
N VAL A 41 -4.17 7.06 -15.82
CA VAL A 41 -3.99 5.63 -15.55
C VAL A 41 -5.10 4.82 -16.22
N ASP A 42 -4.73 3.80 -16.99
CA ASP A 42 -5.69 2.80 -17.54
C ASP A 42 -6.06 1.81 -16.43
N ALA A 43 -7.16 2.06 -15.74
CA ALA A 43 -7.58 1.29 -14.58
C ALA A 43 -8.91 0.56 -14.79
N THR A 44 -8.98 -0.67 -14.27
CA THR A 44 -10.22 -1.47 -14.20
C THR A 44 -10.52 -1.82 -12.75
N ALA A 45 -11.73 -1.51 -12.30
CA ALA A 45 -12.19 -1.83 -10.95
C ALA A 45 -12.98 -3.15 -10.91
N HIS A 46 -12.65 -3.99 -9.93
CA HIS A 46 -13.35 -5.23 -9.59
C HIS A 46 -13.97 -5.08 -8.21
N VAL A 47 -15.20 -4.54 -8.14
CA VAL A 47 -15.85 -4.17 -6.88
C VAL A 47 -16.98 -5.12 -6.55
N VAL A 48 -17.02 -5.61 -5.31
CA VAL A 48 -18.14 -6.34 -4.72
C VAL A 48 -18.69 -5.52 -3.55
N LYS A 49 -20.00 -5.22 -3.58
CA LYS A 49 -20.68 -4.40 -2.56
C LYS A 49 -21.31 -5.23 -1.44
N GLU A 50 -21.47 -6.53 -1.66
CA GLU A 50 -22.05 -7.43 -0.66
C GLU A 50 -20.98 -7.81 0.37
N TYR A 51 -21.18 -7.41 1.61
CA TYR A 51 -20.27 -7.73 2.72
C TYR A 51 -20.21 -9.23 2.95
N GLY A 52 -19.01 -9.74 3.25
CA GLY A 52 -18.76 -11.18 3.37
C GLY A 52 -18.36 -11.85 2.06
N THR A 53 -18.40 -11.13 0.94
CA THR A 53 -18.04 -11.64 -0.40
C THR A 53 -16.75 -11.00 -0.89
N LEU A 54 -15.93 -11.79 -1.58
CA LEU A 54 -14.71 -11.31 -2.24
C LEU A 54 -14.93 -11.18 -3.76
N PRO A 55 -14.23 -10.26 -4.43
CA PRO A 55 -14.24 -10.20 -5.88
C PRO A 55 -13.56 -11.44 -6.49
N ASP A 56 -13.88 -11.71 -7.75
CA ASP A 56 -13.25 -12.76 -8.52
C ASP A 56 -11.82 -12.35 -8.92
N PHE A 57 -10.84 -12.80 -8.17
CA PHE A 57 -9.43 -12.50 -8.40
C PHE A 57 -8.87 -13.15 -9.69
N SER A 58 -9.55 -14.13 -10.29
CA SER A 58 -9.14 -14.70 -11.58
C SER A 58 -9.22 -13.70 -12.74
N LYS A 59 -9.87 -12.56 -12.51
CA LYS A 59 -9.98 -11.46 -13.47
C LYS A 59 -8.73 -10.55 -13.49
N ALA A 60 -7.75 -10.78 -12.61
CA ALA A 60 -6.50 -10.04 -12.64
C ALA A 60 -5.78 -10.26 -13.98
N ARG A 61 -5.57 -9.19 -14.75
CA ARG A 61 -4.87 -9.24 -16.03
C ARG A 61 -3.37 -9.48 -15.81
N ASP A 62 -2.75 -10.28 -16.68
CA ASP A 62 -1.31 -10.59 -16.55
C ASP A 62 -0.40 -9.39 -16.80
N ASP A 63 -0.87 -8.41 -17.55
CA ASP A 63 -0.14 -7.20 -17.91
C ASP A 63 -0.42 -6.00 -16.99
N ALA A 64 -1.31 -6.13 -15.98
CA ALA A 64 -1.70 -5.06 -15.10
C ALA A 64 -0.98 -5.08 -13.75
N ASP A 65 -0.72 -3.92 -13.18
CA ASP A 65 -0.43 -3.76 -11.75
C ASP A 65 -1.69 -4.09 -10.93
N ILE A 66 -1.55 -4.47 -9.69
CA ILE A 66 -2.68 -4.87 -8.83
C ILE A 66 -2.74 -3.97 -7.61
N ILE A 67 -3.95 -3.53 -7.24
CA ILE A 67 -4.24 -2.82 -5.99
C ILE A 67 -5.31 -3.58 -5.24
N PHE A 68 -5.10 -3.86 -3.96
CA PHE A 68 -6.10 -4.48 -3.08
C PHE A 68 -5.83 -4.18 -1.62
N THR A 69 -6.83 -4.36 -0.75
CA THR A 69 -6.68 -4.39 0.70
C THR A 69 -6.49 -5.83 1.18
N TRP A 70 -5.59 -6.09 2.16
CA TRP A 70 -5.40 -7.46 2.67
C TRP A 70 -6.66 -7.97 3.38
N ASN A 71 -7.30 -7.10 4.14
CA ASN A 71 -8.61 -7.35 4.70
C ASN A 71 -9.49 -6.10 4.67
N GLY A 72 -10.76 -6.29 4.38
CA GLY A 72 -11.76 -5.24 4.44
C GLY A 72 -12.18 -4.95 5.88
N THR A 73 -11.73 -3.81 6.42
CA THR A 73 -12.00 -3.42 7.81
C THR A 73 -13.51 -3.32 8.10
N THR A 74 -14.28 -2.74 7.17
CA THR A 74 -15.72 -2.53 7.37
C THR A 74 -16.55 -3.79 7.13
N SER A 75 -16.07 -4.71 6.30
CA SER A 75 -16.78 -5.96 5.98
C SER A 75 -16.35 -7.15 6.85
N GLY A 76 -15.16 -7.07 7.49
CA GLY A 76 -14.56 -8.17 8.21
C GLY A 76 -14.02 -9.29 7.29
N THR A 77 -14.02 -9.09 5.98
CA THR A 77 -13.64 -10.09 4.98
C THR A 77 -12.19 -9.89 4.54
N LYS A 78 -11.39 -10.93 4.63
CA LYS A 78 -9.97 -10.89 4.19
C LYS A 78 -9.71 -11.78 2.99
N VAL A 79 -8.64 -11.51 2.27
CA VAL A 79 -8.12 -12.47 1.29
C VAL A 79 -7.73 -13.78 1.98
N PRO A 80 -8.04 -14.94 1.41
CA PRO A 80 -7.69 -16.23 2.04
C PRO A 80 -6.17 -16.45 2.05
N ASN A 81 -5.50 -16.03 1.00
CA ASN A 81 -4.05 -16.07 0.78
C ASN A 81 -3.68 -15.18 -0.41
N ALA A 82 -2.41 -15.19 -0.81
CA ALA A 82 -1.93 -14.48 -1.99
C ALA A 82 -1.63 -15.39 -3.21
N ASP A 83 -2.10 -16.64 -3.22
CA ASP A 83 -1.83 -17.61 -4.29
C ASP A 83 -2.37 -17.16 -5.65
N TRP A 84 -3.47 -16.40 -5.64
CA TRP A 84 -4.08 -15.82 -6.82
C TRP A 84 -3.18 -14.79 -7.54
N ILE A 85 -2.18 -14.24 -6.85
CA ILE A 85 -1.23 -13.29 -7.43
C ILE A 85 -0.17 -14.04 -8.21
N VAL A 86 -0.25 -13.97 -9.54
CA VAL A 86 0.81 -14.48 -10.42
C VAL A 86 1.95 -13.45 -10.44
N LYS A 87 3.13 -13.84 -9.95
CA LYS A 87 4.30 -12.95 -9.97
C LYS A 87 4.77 -12.72 -11.41
N ASN A 88 4.98 -11.44 -11.71
CA ASN A 88 5.52 -10.96 -12.97
C ASN A 88 6.55 -9.87 -12.63
N PRO A 89 7.81 -9.95 -13.09
CA PRO A 89 8.86 -8.97 -12.76
C PRO A 89 8.52 -7.52 -13.14
N GLU A 90 7.64 -7.35 -14.13
CA GLU A 90 7.20 -6.04 -14.59
C GLU A 90 6.01 -5.49 -13.81
N ARG A 91 5.27 -6.33 -13.07
CA ARG A 91 4.10 -5.97 -12.27
C ARG A 91 4.53 -5.43 -10.92
N VAL A 92 3.79 -4.44 -10.43
CA VAL A 92 3.83 -4.00 -9.03
C VAL A 92 2.50 -4.32 -8.36
N VAL A 93 2.56 -4.97 -7.20
CA VAL A 93 1.41 -5.36 -6.40
C VAL A 93 1.32 -4.47 -5.16
N PHE A 94 0.28 -3.65 -5.10
CA PHE A 94 0.00 -2.71 -4.01
C PHE A 94 -0.98 -3.35 -3.04
N ASN A 95 -0.58 -3.44 -1.80
CA ASN A 95 -1.33 -4.03 -0.71
C ASN A 95 -1.53 -3.03 0.43
N ASP A 96 -2.75 -2.60 0.65
CA ASP A 96 -3.12 -1.91 1.88
C ASP A 96 -3.33 -2.95 2.98
N ALA A 97 -2.38 -3.02 3.92
CA ALA A 97 -2.39 -3.91 5.07
C ALA A 97 -2.63 -3.16 6.39
N THR A 98 -3.27 -2.00 6.34
CA THR A 98 -3.46 -1.11 7.50
C THR A 98 -3.96 -1.84 8.73
N SER A 99 -4.94 -2.72 8.60
CA SER A 99 -5.49 -3.50 9.71
C SER A 99 -5.05 -4.98 9.70
N ALA A 100 -4.17 -5.37 8.78
CA ALA A 100 -3.62 -6.72 8.70
C ALA A 100 -2.21 -6.83 9.30
N ALA A 101 -1.36 -5.82 9.10
CA ALA A 101 0.00 -5.82 9.58
C ALA A 101 0.06 -6.07 11.10
N PHE A 102 0.95 -6.97 11.53
CA PHE A 102 1.11 -7.48 12.90
C PHE A 102 -0.05 -8.34 13.43
N ALA A 103 -1.07 -8.64 12.62
CA ALA A 103 -2.18 -9.51 13.02
C ALA A 103 -2.41 -10.70 12.09
N GLN A 104 -1.93 -10.63 10.87
CA GLN A 104 -2.18 -11.63 9.83
C GLN A 104 -0.90 -11.91 9.06
N ASP A 105 -0.74 -13.16 8.62
CA ASP A 105 0.37 -13.54 7.74
C ASP A 105 0.21 -12.87 6.39
N ILE A 106 1.18 -12.06 6.01
CA ILE A 106 1.28 -11.45 4.68
C ILE A 106 2.36 -12.19 3.89
N ASP A 107 1.99 -12.68 2.71
CA ASP A 107 2.99 -13.28 1.81
C ASP A 107 3.81 -12.18 1.13
N TRP A 108 4.91 -11.82 1.79
CA TRP A 108 5.83 -10.77 1.34
C TRP A 108 6.46 -11.06 -0.03
N ALA A 109 6.50 -12.34 -0.45
CA ALA A 109 7.00 -12.70 -1.76
C ALA A 109 6.03 -12.33 -2.90
N LYS A 110 4.77 -12.08 -2.58
CA LYS A 110 3.70 -11.78 -3.53
C LYS A 110 3.36 -10.30 -3.65
N VAL A 111 3.71 -9.48 -2.67
CA VAL A 111 3.41 -8.04 -2.64
C VAL A 111 4.68 -7.22 -2.86
N ASP A 112 4.54 -6.04 -3.45
CA ASP A 112 5.67 -5.16 -3.78
C ASP A 112 5.63 -3.84 -3.02
N VAL A 113 4.42 -3.35 -2.76
CA VAL A 113 4.14 -2.16 -1.96
C VAL A 113 3.17 -2.55 -0.88
N THR A 114 3.56 -2.43 0.38
CA THR A 114 2.66 -2.68 1.50
C THR A 114 2.61 -1.44 2.39
N THR A 115 1.39 -1.01 2.68
CA THR A 115 1.15 0.13 3.55
C THR A 115 0.43 -0.29 4.82
N PHE A 116 0.78 0.35 5.93
CA PHE A 116 0.08 0.23 7.20
C PHE A 116 0.31 1.46 8.06
N SER A 117 -0.37 1.58 9.17
CA SER A 117 -0.17 2.66 10.13
C SER A 117 -0.23 2.18 11.58
N TRP A 118 0.17 3.07 12.48
CA TRP A 118 0.48 2.71 13.88
C TRP A 118 -0.75 2.46 14.75
N GLN A 119 -1.92 3.00 14.39
CA GLN A 119 -3.12 3.00 15.23
C GLN A 119 -3.92 1.68 15.30
N LYS A 120 -3.52 0.66 14.55
CA LYS A 120 -4.22 -0.64 14.55
C LYS A 120 -3.65 -1.57 15.61
N ILE A 121 -3.00 -2.65 15.22
CA ILE A 121 -2.52 -3.67 16.15
C ILE A 121 -1.50 -3.14 17.15
N LEU A 122 -0.63 -2.24 16.72
CA LEU A 122 0.38 -1.64 17.60
C LEU A 122 -0.17 -0.57 18.55
N GLY A 123 -1.44 -0.16 18.40
CA GLY A 123 -2.15 0.69 19.35
C GLY A 123 -1.64 2.12 19.47
N GLY A 124 -0.84 2.60 18.53
CA GLY A 124 -0.33 3.96 18.50
C GLY A 124 -1.34 4.98 17.96
N GLU A 125 -0.89 6.21 17.79
CA GLU A 125 -1.67 7.28 17.17
C GLU A 125 -1.75 7.11 15.64
N ALA A 126 -2.85 7.56 15.04
CA ALA A 126 -3.07 7.55 13.57
C ALA A 126 -2.24 8.63 12.84
N ALA A 127 -1.03 8.88 13.28
CA ALA A 127 -0.22 10.01 12.84
C ALA A 127 0.72 9.68 11.67
N HIS A 128 1.12 8.43 11.52
CA HIS A 128 2.16 8.02 10.57
C HIS A 128 1.70 6.81 9.77
N GLY A 129 1.83 6.93 8.44
CA GLY A 129 1.74 5.81 7.51
C GLY A 129 3.13 5.22 7.26
N MET A 130 3.18 3.90 7.21
CA MET A 130 4.39 3.14 6.88
C MET A 130 4.28 2.63 5.45
N LEU A 131 5.39 2.66 4.74
CA LEU A 131 5.49 2.22 3.35
C LEU A 131 6.66 1.24 3.22
N VAL A 132 6.35 -0.01 2.92
CA VAL A 132 7.33 -1.06 2.65
C VAL A 132 7.40 -1.28 1.14
N LEU A 133 8.60 -1.24 0.58
CA LEU A 133 8.84 -1.40 -0.85
C LEU A 133 9.72 -2.60 -1.14
N SER A 134 9.31 -3.44 -2.08
CA SER A 134 10.17 -4.47 -2.66
C SER A 134 11.24 -3.86 -3.57
N PRO A 135 12.31 -4.61 -3.90
CA PRO A 135 13.25 -4.17 -4.92
C PRO A 135 12.60 -3.86 -6.28
N ALA A 136 11.53 -4.55 -6.65
CA ALA A 136 10.78 -4.29 -7.88
C ALA A 136 10.05 -2.93 -7.83
N ALA A 137 9.44 -2.59 -6.69
CA ALA A 137 8.83 -1.28 -6.49
C ALA A 137 9.85 -0.14 -6.52
N VAL A 138 11.03 -0.34 -5.91
CA VAL A 138 12.15 0.62 -5.99
C VAL A 138 12.60 0.80 -7.44
N ALA A 139 12.78 -0.29 -8.18
CA ALA A 139 13.14 -0.23 -9.59
C ALA A 139 12.09 0.51 -10.43
N ARG A 140 10.78 0.33 -10.15
CA ARG A 140 9.69 1.07 -10.79
C ARG A 140 9.82 2.57 -10.52
N LEU A 141 10.04 2.98 -9.27
CA LEU A 141 10.21 4.38 -8.89
C LEU A 141 11.39 5.05 -9.61
N GLU A 142 12.48 4.32 -9.84
CA GLU A 142 13.69 4.86 -10.47
C GLU A 142 13.60 4.94 -12.00
N ARG A 143 12.82 4.04 -12.65
CA ARG A 143 12.70 4.02 -14.11
C ARG A 143 11.50 4.80 -14.65
N TYR A 144 10.44 4.91 -13.86
CA TYR A 144 9.18 5.55 -14.29
C TYR A 144 9.00 6.92 -13.62
N THR A 145 8.62 7.90 -14.42
CA THR A 145 8.22 9.23 -13.94
C THR A 145 6.80 9.49 -14.41
N PRO A 146 5.82 9.65 -13.51
CA PRO A 146 4.44 9.94 -13.90
C PRO A 146 4.33 11.30 -14.61
N ASN A 147 3.41 11.41 -15.58
CA ASN A 147 3.17 12.65 -16.30
C ASN A 147 2.41 13.69 -15.46
N ARG A 148 1.79 13.26 -14.36
CA ARG A 148 1.07 14.14 -13.44
C ARG A 148 2.02 14.86 -12.49
N PRO A 149 1.67 16.09 -12.06
CA PRO A 149 2.44 16.79 -11.04
C PRO A 149 2.33 16.06 -9.68
N LEU A 150 3.48 15.84 -9.03
CA LEU A 150 3.51 15.25 -7.69
C LEU A 150 3.61 16.35 -6.62
N PRO A 151 2.69 16.37 -5.64
CA PRO A 151 2.86 17.16 -4.43
C PRO A 151 4.18 16.84 -3.73
N LYS A 152 4.74 17.82 -3.01
CA LYS A 152 6.03 17.64 -2.34
C LYS A 152 6.07 16.38 -1.45
N ILE A 153 4.96 16.11 -0.75
CA ILE A 153 4.85 14.99 0.17
C ILE A 153 4.85 13.61 -0.52
N PHE A 154 4.59 13.55 -1.84
CA PHE A 154 4.57 12.30 -2.61
C PHE A 154 5.88 12.04 -3.37
N ARG A 155 6.84 12.97 -3.32
CA ARG A 155 8.09 12.84 -4.07
C ARG A 155 9.07 11.93 -3.36
N MET A 156 9.16 10.69 -3.82
CA MET A 156 10.10 9.70 -3.29
C MET A 156 11.42 9.61 -4.07
N VAL A 157 11.52 10.32 -5.21
CA VAL A 157 12.67 10.23 -6.11
C VAL A 157 13.38 11.57 -6.21
N LYS A 158 14.70 11.56 -6.05
CA LYS A 158 15.59 12.72 -6.29
C LYS A 158 16.65 12.32 -7.30
N LYS A 159 16.78 13.10 -8.39
CA LYS A 159 17.79 12.89 -9.44
C LYS A 159 17.77 11.45 -10.01
N GLY A 160 16.59 10.89 -10.21
CA GLY A 160 16.39 9.55 -10.78
C GLY A 160 16.70 8.38 -9.83
N LYS A 161 16.87 8.65 -8.54
CA LYS A 161 17.09 7.64 -7.50
C LYS A 161 16.12 7.84 -6.34
N VAL A 162 15.72 6.75 -5.70
CA VAL A 162 14.91 6.81 -4.49
C VAL A 162 15.64 7.60 -3.41
N ASP A 163 14.94 8.53 -2.78
CA ASP A 163 15.47 9.32 -1.66
C ASP A 163 15.54 8.44 -0.40
N LEU A 164 16.67 7.82 -0.17
CA LEU A 164 16.90 6.92 0.96
C LEU A 164 16.67 7.60 2.32
N GLY A 165 16.84 8.92 2.40
CA GLY A 165 16.56 9.67 3.63
C GLY A 165 15.14 9.44 4.17
N ILE A 166 14.15 9.21 3.30
CA ILE A 166 12.76 8.90 3.72
C ILE A 166 12.71 7.62 4.55
N PHE A 167 13.54 6.63 4.21
CA PHE A 167 13.62 5.33 4.89
C PHE A 167 14.61 5.33 6.08
N GLU A 168 15.33 6.43 6.27
CA GLU A 168 16.29 6.64 7.36
C GLU A 168 15.75 7.64 8.40
N GLY A 169 14.46 7.98 8.35
CA GLY A 169 13.79 8.84 9.31
C GLY A 169 13.77 10.33 8.95
N ALA A 170 14.17 10.72 7.73
CA ALA A 170 13.98 12.10 7.27
C ALA A 170 12.48 12.36 7.03
N THR A 171 11.94 13.36 7.70
CA THR A 171 10.54 13.78 7.60
C THR A 171 10.44 15.20 7.04
N ILE A 172 9.35 15.48 6.30
CA ILE A 172 9.08 16.82 5.77
C ILE A 172 8.78 17.80 6.91
N ASN A 173 8.00 17.35 7.89
CA ASN A 173 7.67 18.10 9.09
C ASN A 173 8.12 17.32 10.33
N THR A 174 8.41 18.02 11.40
CA THR A 174 8.78 17.40 12.68
C THR A 174 7.64 16.49 13.15
N PRO A 175 7.90 15.20 13.40
CA PRO A 175 6.90 14.29 13.93
C PRO A 175 6.57 14.61 15.40
N SER A 176 5.43 14.12 15.89
CA SER A 176 5.12 14.13 17.30
C SER A 176 6.04 13.14 18.02
N MET A 177 6.86 13.64 18.95
CA MET A 177 7.78 12.77 19.72
C MET A 177 7.02 11.79 20.61
N LEU A 178 5.86 12.19 21.14
CA LEU A 178 5.02 11.29 21.94
C LEU A 178 4.53 10.10 21.10
N CYS A 179 4.03 10.34 19.88
CA CYS A 179 3.62 9.27 18.98
C CYS A 179 4.79 8.33 18.64
N VAL A 180 6.00 8.87 18.47
CA VAL A 180 7.20 8.07 18.17
C VAL A 180 7.58 7.20 19.37
N GLU A 181 7.56 7.74 20.59
CA GLU A 181 7.86 6.99 21.81
C GLU A 181 6.84 5.87 22.07
N ASP A 182 5.56 6.16 21.91
CA ASP A 182 4.49 5.14 22.02
C ASP A 182 4.70 4.00 21.01
N TYR A 183 5.03 4.36 19.77
CA TYR A 183 5.30 3.37 18.72
C TYR A 183 6.54 2.53 19.03
N ILE A 184 7.61 3.13 19.57
CA ILE A 184 8.81 2.40 20.00
C ILE A 184 8.47 1.37 21.09
N GLN A 185 7.61 1.72 22.05
CA GLN A 185 7.17 0.78 23.08
C GLN A 185 6.36 -0.37 22.48
N SER A 186 5.47 -0.08 21.55
CA SER A 186 4.69 -1.10 20.83
C SER A 186 5.57 -2.05 20.03
N LEU A 187 6.61 -1.54 19.36
CA LEU A 187 7.57 -2.37 18.64
C LEU A 187 8.39 -3.26 19.57
N LYS A 188 8.82 -2.76 20.74
CA LYS A 188 9.53 -3.56 21.74
C LYS A 188 8.64 -4.69 22.24
N TRP A 189 7.38 -4.39 22.57
CA TRP A 189 6.39 -5.40 22.97
C TRP A 189 6.20 -6.45 21.89
N ALA A 190 6.06 -6.06 20.61
CA ALA A 190 5.92 -7.01 19.51
C ALA A 190 7.15 -7.92 19.37
N LEU A 191 8.36 -7.39 19.56
CA LEU A 191 9.60 -8.17 19.55
C LEU A 191 9.66 -9.17 20.71
N GLU A 192 9.22 -8.80 21.90
CA GLU A 192 9.15 -9.68 23.08
C GLU A 192 8.20 -10.86 22.86
N LEU A 193 7.14 -10.69 22.06
CA LEU A 193 6.22 -11.76 21.65
C LEU A 193 6.78 -12.68 20.56
N GLY A 194 8.00 -12.44 20.09
CA GLY A 194 8.66 -13.22 19.04
C GLY A 194 8.81 -12.49 17.72
N GLY A 195 8.45 -11.22 17.67
CA GLY A 195 8.42 -10.43 16.44
C GLY A 195 7.27 -10.88 15.55
N TRP A 196 7.47 -10.62 14.24
CA TRP A 196 6.44 -10.98 13.25
C TRP A 196 7.08 -11.32 11.93
#